data_e72b1bce4a7ddb6705208afa87a826a7
#
_entry.id   e72b1bce4a7ddb6705208afa87a826a7
#
_cell.length_a   1.000
_cell.length_b   1.000
_cell.length_c   1.000
_cell.angle_alpha   90.00
_cell.angle_beta   90.00
_cell.angle_gamma   90.00
#
_symmetry.space_group_name_H-M   'P 1'
#
loop_
_entity.id
_entity.type
_entity.pdbx_description
1 polymer ?
#
loop_
_entity_poly.entity_id
_entity_poly.type
_entity_poly.pdbx_seq_one_letter_code
_entity_poly.pdbx_strand_id
1 'polypeptide(L)'
;MIKIEAVVRPERVNVVVEALVEAGVGGXHVLNVTGKGTQXGVEVFTGRGASTTTRAALPKTVITTVVRDDSKDAVVEAIISASRTGSDGQIGDGKIFVSPVSEVIRVRTGEKDEAAL
;
A
#
# COMPACT_ATOMS: atom_id res chain seq x y z
N MET A 1 -14.25 -4.11 11.24
CA MET A 1 -12.82 -3.87 11.07
C MET A 1 -12.44 -4.08 9.62
N ILE A 2 -11.48 -3.33 9.15
CA ILE A 2 -11.13 -3.29 7.73
C ILE A 2 -9.63 -3.48 7.59
N LYS A 3 -9.23 -4.36 6.69
CA LYS A 3 -7.82 -4.52 6.32
C LYS A 3 -7.55 -3.66 5.09
N ILE A 4 -6.48 -2.90 5.16
CA ILE A 4 -6.03 -2.05 4.06
C ILE A 4 -4.65 -2.52 3.65
N GLU A 5 -4.52 -2.89 2.39
CA GLU A 5 -3.24 -3.30 1.82
C GLU A 5 -2.90 -2.32 0.71
N ALA A 6 -1.84 -1.57 0.90
CA ALA A 6 -1.43 -0.55 -0.07
C ALA A 6 -0.15 -1.02 -0.75
N VAL A 7 -0.24 -1.21 -2.07
CA VAL A 7 0.92 -1.55 -2.89
C VAL A 7 1.44 -0.25 -3.46
N VAL A 8 2.64 0.15 -3.05
CA VAL A 8 3.15 1.48 -3.36
C VAL A 8 4.59 1.38 -3.88
N ARG A 9 5.09 2.48 -4.43
CA ARG A 9 6.49 2.54 -4.82
C ARG A 9 7.36 2.40 -3.58
N PRO A 10 8.48 1.66 -3.67
CA PRO A 10 9.32 1.48 -2.49
C PRO A 10 9.83 2.79 -1.88
N GLU A 11 10.09 3.78 -2.73
CA GLU A 11 10.60 5.05 -2.23
C GLU A 11 9.57 5.88 -1.49
N ARG A 12 8.29 5.48 -1.54
CA ARG A 12 7.24 6.19 -0.82
C ARG A 12 6.92 5.58 0.54
N VAL A 13 7.56 4.49 0.89
CA VAL A 13 7.18 3.74 2.08
C VAL A 13 7.25 4.61 3.34
N ASN A 14 8.36 5.34 3.52
CA ASN A 14 8.49 6.12 4.75
C ASN A 14 7.43 7.21 4.85
N VAL A 15 7.13 7.86 3.73
CA VAL A 15 6.10 8.91 3.73
C VAL A 15 4.73 8.32 4.06
N VAL A 16 4.43 7.14 3.49
CA VAL A 16 3.16 6.49 3.75
C VAL A 16 3.06 6.07 5.22
N VAL A 17 4.13 5.48 5.76
CA VAL A 17 4.12 5.06 7.15
C VAL A 17 3.91 6.25 8.08
N GLU A 18 4.57 7.37 7.80
CA GLU A 18 4.37 8.57 8.60
C GLU A 18 2.92 9.04 8.53
N ALA A 19 2.33 8.99 7.34
CA ALA A 19 0.93 9.40 7.19
C ALA A 19 0.00 8.49 7.98
N LEU A 20 0.28 7.19 8.00
CA LEU A 20 -0.52 6.26 8.78
C LEU A 20 -0.42 6.55 10.28
N VAL A 21 0.79 6.81 10.75
CA VAL A 21 0.96 7.13 12.17
C VAL A 21 0.19 8.40 12.52
N GLU A 22 0.26 9.42 11.66
CA GLU A 22 -0.47 10.66 11.90
C GLU A 22 -1.98 10.44 11.88
N ALA A 23 -2.44 9.47 11.11
CA ALA A 23 -3.86 9.14 11.04
C ALA A 23 -4.31 8.27 12.21
N GLY A 24 -3.42 7.94 13.14
CA GLY A 24 -3.78 7.20 14.33
C GLY A 24 -3.73 5.69 14.20
N VAL A 25 -3.10 5.19 13.13
CA VAL A 25 -3.00 3.75 12.92
C VAL A 25 -2.03 3.14 13.93
N GLY A 26 -2.44 2.06 14.55
CA GLY A 26 -1.66 1.43 15.61
C GLY A 26 -0.50 0.57 15.16
N GLY A 27 -0.61 0.01 14.02
CA GLY A 27 0.51 -0.80 13.52
C GLY A 27 0.44 -1.04 12.03
N UNK A 28 1.41 -1.24 11.39
CA UNK A 28 1.47 -1.53 10.06
C UNK A 28 2.44 -2.60 9.89
N HIS A 29 2.45 -3.28 8.94
CA HIS A 29 3.62 -4.07 8.57
C HIS A 29 3.88 -3.94 7.08
N VAL A 30 5.10 -4.30 6.70
CA VAL A 30 5.62 -3.93 5.39
C VAL A 30 6.25 -5.17 4.77
N LEU A 31 5.98 -5.38 3.49
CA LEU A 31 6.50 -6.54 2.75
C LEU A 31 6.94 -6.10 1.36
N ASN A 32 8.16 -6.43 0.98
CA ASN A 32 8.63 -6.12 -0.36
C ASN A 32 8.15 -7.20 -1.32
N VAL A 33 7.69 -6.76 -2.48
CA VAL A 33 7.14 -7.67 -3.50
C VAL A 33 7.61 -7.23 -4.87
N THR A 34 7.34 -8.05 -5.86
CA THR A 34 7.56 -7.70 -7.26
C THR A 34 6.20 -7.61 -7.93
N GLY A 35 5.94 -6.49 -8.55
CA GLY A 35 4.67 -6.28 -9.23
C GLY A 35 4.85 -6.24 -10.74
N LYS A 36 3.79 -6.61 -11.44
CA LYS A 36 3.74 -6.49 -12.89
C LYS A 36 2.51 -5.66 -13.26
N GLY A 37 2.70 -4.80 -14.24
CA GLY A 37 1.61 -3.98 -14.72
C GLY A 37 2.13 -2.98 -15.72
N THR A 38 1.30 -2.02 -16.05
CA THR A 38 1.67 -0.93 -16.94
C THR A 38 2.14 0.24 -16.07
N GLN A 39 3.31 0.74 -16.39
CA GLN A 39 3.82 1.91 -15.70
C GLN A 39 4.53 2.81 -16.70
N UNK A 40 3.93 3.66 -16.93
CA UNK A 40 4.36 4.51 -17.92
C UNK A 40 5.61 5.10 -17.58
N GLY A 41 6.27 5.47 -18.32
CA GLY A 41 7.56 6.07 -18.24
C GLY A 41 8.69 5.09 -17.99
N VAL A 42 8.37 3.82 -17.87
CA VAL A 42 9.37 2.78 -17.70
C VAL A 42 9.47 2.00 -19.00
N GLU A 43 10.66 1.96 -19.57
CA GLU A 43 10.91 1.21 -20.78
C GLU A 43 11.84 0.05 -20.47
N VAL A 44 11.44 -1.13 -20.91
CA VAL A 44 12.22 -2.34 -20.70
C VAL A 44 12.54 -2.93 -22.06
N PHE A 45 13.83 -3.11 -22.34
CA PHE A 45 14.24 -3.75 -23.57
C PHE A 45 13.93 -5.23 -23.49
N THR A 46 13.29 -5.73 -24.51
CA THR A 46 12.89 -7.12 -24.53
C THR A 46 13.97 -8.04 -25.08
N GLY A 47 15.13 -7.49 -25.36
CA GLY A 47 16.27 -8.28 -25.76
C GLY A 47 16.39 -8.53 -27.24
N ARG A 48 15.52 -8.00 -28.04
CA ARG A 48 15.55 -8.16 -29.46
C ARG A 48 15.68 -6.81 -30.13
N GLY A 49 16.84 -6.26 -30.06
CA GLY A 49 17.07 -4.96 -30.65
C GLY A 49 16.38 -3.88 -29.90
N ALA A 50 15.65 -3.05 -30.59
CA ALA A 50 15.08 -1.85 -29.99
C ALA A 50 13.70 -2.04 -29.39
N SER A 51 13.25 -3.25 -29.26
CA SER A 51 11.93 -3.52 -28.75
C SER A 51 11.82 -3.15 -27.27
N THR A 52 10.79 -2.41 -26.89
CA THR A 52 10.55 -2.03 -25.49
C THR A 52 9.11 -2.31 -25.11
N THR A 53 8.87 -2.29 -23.81
CA THR A 53 7.53 -2.49 -23.29
C THR A 53 7.34 -1.64 -22.05
N THR A 54 6.10 -1.24 -21.80
CA THR A 54 5.75 -0.56 -20.56
C THR A 54 5.36 -1.54 -19.47
N ARG A 55 5.27 -2.83 -19.79
CA ARG A 55 5.02 -3.86 -18.80
C ARG A 55 6.31 -4.37 -18.25
N ALA A 56 6.45 -4.35 -16.96
CA ALA A 56 7.69 -4.75 -16.32
C ALA A 56 7.41 -5.35 -14.96
N ALA A 57 8.33 -6.21 -14.52
CA ALA A 57 8.33 -6.71 -13.16
C ALA A 57 9.13 -5.73 -12.33
N LEU A 58 8.46 -4.96 -11.50
CA LEU A 58 9.09 -3.89 -10.75
C LEU A 58 8.96 -4.12 -9.26
N PRO A 59 9.95 -3.68 -8.49
CA PRO A 59 9.82 -3.77 -7.04
C PRO A 59 8.71 -2.86 -6.56
N LYS A 60 7.92 -3.37 -5.64
CA LYS A 60 6.88 -2.62 -4.94
C LYS A 60 6.93 -3.00 -3.47
N THR A 61 6.25 -2.24 -2.67
CA THR A 61 6.15 -2.54 -1.24
C THR A 61 4.69 -2.56 -0.86
N VAL A 62 4.31 -3.57 -0.10
CA VAL A 62 2.95 -3.67 0.42
C VAL A 62 2.97 -3.24 1.87
N ILE A 63 2.11 -2.29 2.21
CA ILE A 63 1.93 -1.84 3.58
C ILE A 63 0.54 -2.29 4.00
N THR A 64 0.45 -3.03 5.08
CA THR A 64 -0.80 -3.62 5.53
C THR A 64 -1.14 -3.13 6.92
N THR A 65 -2.37 -2.73 7.13
CA THR A 65 -2.87 -2.39 8.45
C THR A 65 -4.33 -2.78 8.55
N VAL A 66 -4.83 -2.88 9.79
CA VAL A 66 -6.24 -3.13 10.05
C VAL A 66 -6.74 -2.00 10.94
N VAL A 67 -7.88 -1.44 10.57
CA VAL A 67 -8.41 -0.27 11.25
C VAL A 67 -9.90 -0.47 11.55
N ARG A 68 -10.42 0.41 12.40
CA ARG A 68 -11.86 0.45 12.66
C ARG A 68 -12.59 0.87 11.39
N ASP A 69 -13.84 0.42 11.28
CA ASP A 69 -14.65 0.78 10.11
C ASP A 69 -14.73 2.30 9.92
N ASP A 70 -14.87 3.03 11.02
CA ASP A 70 -15.05 4.47 10.91
C ASP A 70 -13.76 5.23 10.62
N SER A 71 -12.61 4.56 10.63
CA SER A 71 -11.34 5.18 10.28
C SER A 71 -10.95 4.93 8.83
N LYS A 72 -11.62 4.03 8.15
CA LYS A 72 -11.14 3.50 6.87
C LYS A 72 -10.98 4.61 5.83
N ASP A 73 -11.97 5.47 5.68
CA ASP A 73 -11.89 6.48 4.62
C ASP A 73 -10.73 7.46 4.87
N ALA A 74 -10.54 7.89 6.11
CA ALA A 74 -9.45 8.81 6.41
C ALA A 74 -8.09 8.17 6.18
N VAL A 75 -7.96 6.89 6.54
CA VAL A 75 -6.70 6.19 6.34
C VAL A 75 -6.40 6.00 4.86
N VAL A 76 -7.41 5.60 4.08
CA VAL A 76 -7.23 5.44 2.64
C VAL A 76 -6.80 6.78 2.01
N GLU A 77 -7.46 7.86 2.40
CA GLU A 77 -7.11 9.17 1.84
C GLU A 77 -5.67 9.57 2.20
N ALA A 78 -5.24 9.25 3.42
CA ALA A 78 -3.87 9.53 3.83
C ALA A 78 -2.87 8.77 2.98
N ILE A 79 -3.17 7.50 2.68
CA ILE A 79 -2.30 6.70 1.83
C ILE A 79 -2.25 7.26 0.41
N ILE A 80 -3.40 7.63 -0.13
CA ILE A 80 -3.43 8.19 -1.49
C ILE A 80 -2.57 9.44 -1.57
N SER A 81 -2.76 10.35 -0.64
CA SER A 81 -1.99 11.60 -0.66
C SER A 81 -0.49 11.36 -0.54
N ALA A 82 -0.10 10.40 0.30
CA ALA A 82 1.31 10.12 0.52
C ALA A 82 1.95 9.36 -0.64
N SER A 83 1.15 8.61 -1.41
CA SER A 83 1.67 7.72 -2.45
C SER A 83 1.68 8.33 -3.83
N ARG A 84 0.86 9.36 -4.04
CA ARG A 84 0.65 9.93 -5.37
C ARG A 84 1.86 10.73 -5.81
N THR A 85 2.26 10.56 -7.07
CA THR A 85 3.35 11.33 -7.66
C THR A 85 2.78 12.62 -8.22
N GLY A 86 3.28 13.75 -7.74
CA GLY A 86 2.79 15.04 -8.18
C GLY A 86 1.34 15.26 -7.76
N SER A 87 0.70 16.24 -8.39
CA SER A 87 -0.67 16.59 -8.03
C SER A 87 -1.69 15.63 -8.65
N ASP A 88 -1.35 15.07 -9.82
CA ASP A 88 -2.30 14.26 -10.59
C ASP A 88 -2.02 12.77 -10.50
N GLY A 89 -0.89 12.38 -9.93
CA GLY A 89 -0.50 11.00 -9.91
C GLY A 89 0.10 10.52 -11.22
N GLN A 90 0.69 9.34 -11.16
CA GLN A 90 1.27 8.71 -12.34
C GLN A 90 0.97 7.22 -12.30
N ILE A 91 0.90 6.62 -13.49
CA ILE A 91 0.81 5.18 -13.59
C ILE A 91 1.99 4.58 -12.84
N GLY A 92 1.73 3.60 -11.98
CA GLY A 92 2.75 3.00 -11.15
C GLY A 92 2.73 3.46 -9.70
N ASP A 93 1.91 4.46 -9.37
CA ASP A 93 1.83 4.94 -7.99
C ASP A 93 1.30 3.89 -7.03
N GLY A 94 0.51 2.95 -7.52
CA GLY A 94 0.09 1.85 -6.67
C GLY A 94 -1.40 1.63 -6.64
N LYS A 95 -1.80 0.78 -5.73
CA LYS A 95 -3.19 0.36 -5.62
C LYS A 95 -3.48 -0.02 -4.18
N ILE A 96 -4.69 0.22 -3.75
CA ILE A 96 -5.08 -0.10 -2.37
C ILE A 96 -6.20 -1.14 -2.44
N PHE A 97 -6.03 -2.20 -1.67
CA PHE A 97 -7.06 -3.23 -1.52
C PHE A 97 -7.68 -3.09 -0.14
N VAL A 98 -8.99 -3.09 -0.10
CA VAL A 98 -9.75 -2.89 1.14
C VAL A 98 -10.66 -4.10 1.30
N SER A 99 -10.59 -4.74 2.46
CA SER A 99 -11.41 -5.93 2.69
C SER A 99 -11.84 -5.99 4.15
N PRO A 100 -12.97 -6.63 4.41
CA PRO A 100 -13.39 -6.80 5.80
C PRO A 100 -12.53 -7.82 6.52
N VAL A 101 -12.41 -7.64 7.83
CA VAL A 101 -11.71 -8.60 8.70
C VAL A 101 -12.73 -9.05 9.73
N SER A 102 -12.92 -10.37 9.81
CA SER A 102 -13.91 -10.93 10.70
C SER A 102 -13.53 -10.81 12.16
N GLU A 103 -12.23 -10.94 12.45
CA GLU A 103 -11.79 -11.03 13.83
C GLU A 103 -10.32 -10.66 13.91
N VAL A 104 -9.95 -9.95 14.96
CA VAL A 104 -8.56 -9.64 15.26
C VAL A 104 -8.27 -10.13 16.67
N ILE A 105 -7.15 -10.81 16.87
CA ILE A 105 -6.80 -11.35 18.17
C ILE A 105 -5.36 -10.99 18.46
N ARG A 106 -5.12 -10.34 19.61
CA ARG A 106 -3.76 -10.04 20.04
C ARG A 106 -3.15 -11.29 20.67
N VAL A 107 -2.00 -11.68 20.17
CA VAL A 107 -1.41 -12.94 20.62
C VAL A 107 -1.07 -12.90 22.11
N ARG A 108 -0.46 -11.80 22.57
CA ARG A 108 0.00 -11.75 23.96
C ARG A 108 -1.13 -11.83 24.98
N THR A 109 -2.25 -11.16 24.69
CA THR A 109 -3.30 -10.98 25.70
C THR A 109 -4.57 -11.76 25.42
N GLY A 110 -4.75 -12.19 24.17
CA GLY A 110 -6.02 -12.78 23.76
C GLY A 110 -7.13 -11.77 23.56
N GLU A 111 -6.83 -10.48 23.69
CA GLU A 111 -7.84 -9.44 23.43
C GLU A 111 -8.31 -9.52 21.98
N LYS A 112 -9.56 -9.15 21.77
CA LYS A 112 -10.19 -9.33 20.46
C LYS A 112 -10.69 -8.02 19.89
N ASP A 113 -10.68 -7.98 18.60
CA ASP A 113 -11.34 -6.99 17.77
C ASP A 113 -10.80 -5.60 18.06
N GLU A 114 -11.63 -4.63 18.31
CA GLU A 114 -11.14 -3.26 18.44
C GLU A 114 -10.15 -3.08 19.59
N ALA A 115 -10.29 -3.86 20.64
CA ALA A 115 -9.34 -3.80 21.74
C ALA A 115 -7.96 -4.31 21.31
N ALA A 116 -7.90 -5.06 20.23
CA ALA A 116 -6.64 -5.63 19.72
C ALA A 116 -6.00 -4.79 18.62
N LEU A 117 -6.63 -3.71 18.23
CA LEU A 117 -6.07 -2.87 17.16
C LEU A 117 -4.98 -1.91 17.65
#